data_1c9e8f45dcd4b1af155a055f9b932816
#
_entry.id   1c9e8f45dcd4b1af155a055f9b932816
#
_cell.length_a   1.000
_cell.length_b   1.000
_cell.length_c   1.000
_cell.angle_alpha   90.00
_cell.angle_beta   90.00
_cell.angle_gamma   90.00
#
_symmetry.space_group_name_H-M   'P 1'
#
loop_
_entity.id
_entity.type
_entity.pdbx_description
1 polymer ?
#
loop_
_entity_poly.entity_id
_entity_poly.type
_entity_poly.pdbx_seq_one_letter_code
_entity_poly.pdbx_strand_id
1 'polypeptide(L)'
;ELGLSATLVGTLGSVFAAFCLIGNVSGGALFDKIGTLKTMTISMLLQGVAIVALIFCAKVPALAFLFSIAYGLNVYSYMSAPAFMATDVFGKKESSKIFGTIRLLFALGYAFGSTLVGMIVDKVGFGAAWIVMLGCVVVGYTLLLGSIKKVKEQYAEMEVEI
;
A
#
# COMPACT_ATOMS: atom_id res chain seq x y z
N GLU A 1 1.99 23.44 -7.90
CA GLU A 1 2.01 24.36 -6.73
C GLU A 1 3.32 24.34 -5.96
N LEU A 2 4.14 23.26 -6.05
CA LEU A 2 5.47 23.19 -5.42
C LEU A 2 6.56 23.89 -6.22
N GLY A 3 6.27 24.45 -7.40
CA GLY A 3 7.25 25.15 -8.25
C GLY A 3 8.40 24.28 -8.76
N LEU A 4 8.24 22.95 -8.75
CA LEU A 4 9.25 22.02 -9.22
C LEU A 4 9.42 22.10 -10.74
N SER A 5 10.67 22.07 -11.22
CA SER A 5 10.93 22.06 -12.65
C SER A 5 10.42 20.78 -13.32
N ALA A 6 10.02 20.86 -14.59
CA ALA A 6 9.56 19.69 -15.36
C ALA A 6 10.62 18.56 -15.42
N THR A 7 11.89 18.95 -15.48
CA THR A 7 13.02 17.99 -15.45
C THR A 7 13.05 17.23 -14.13
N LEU A 8 12.87 17.92 -12.98
CA LEU A 8 12.86 17.29 -11.67
C LEU A 8 11.67 16.32 -11.52
N VAL A 9 10.48 16.71 -11.98
CA VAL A 9 9.30 15.85 -11.99
C VAL A 9 9.52 14.60 -12.84
N GLY A 10 10.12 14.74 -14.02
CA GLY A 10 10.50 13.60 -14.85
C GLY A 10 11.51 12.67 -14.18
N THR A 11 12.51 13.23 -13.49
CA THR A 11 13.49 12.44 -12.73
C THR A 11 12.84 11.68 -11.58
N LEU A 12 11.94 12.30 -10.83
CA LEU A 12 11.17 11.65 -9.76
C LEU A 12 10.33 10.49 -10.29
N GLY A 13 9.70 10.67 -11.46
CA GLY A 13 8.97 9.59 -12.14
C GLY A 13 9.86 8.41 -12.54
N SER A 14 11.05 8.69 -13.04
CA SER A 14 12.03 7.65 -13.40
C SER A 14 12.55 6.89 -12.18
N VAL A 15 12.84 7.59 -11.09
CA VAL A 15 13.23 7.00 -9.80
C VAL A 15 12.09 6.12 -9.27
N PHE A 16 10.87 6.62 -9.27
CA PHE A 16 9.69 5.84 -8.87
C PHE A 16 9.56 4.55 -9.70
N ALA A 17 9.65 4.63 -11.03
CA ALA A 17 9.53 3.47 -11.90
C ALA A 17 10.63 2.43 -11.65
N ALA A 18 11.88 2.86 -11.45
CA ALA A 18 12.99 1.96 -11.12
C ALA A 18 12.73 1.22 -9.79
N PHE A 19 12.28 1.94 -8.77
CA PHE A 19 11.96 1.32 -7.47
C PHE A 19 10.68 0.48 -7.49
N CYS A 20 9.73 0.73 -8.41
CA CYS A 20 8.61 -0.18 -8.66
C CYS A 20 9.07 -1.56 -9.14
N LEU A 21 10.05 -1.62 -10.04
CA LEU A 21 10.62 -2.90 -10.49
C LEU A 21 11.25 -3.66 -9.32
N ILE A 22 12.08 -2.98 -8.53
CA ILE A 22 12.72 -3.55 -7.35
C ILE A 22 11.65 -4.01 -6.34
N GLY A 23 10.64 -3.17 -6.08
CA GLY A 23 9.55 -3.44 -5.15
C GLY A 23 8.74 -4.68 -5.54
N ASN A 24 8.37 -4.83 -6.81
CA ASN A 24 7.62 -6.01 -7.26
C ASN A 24 8.41 -7.30 -7.10
N VAL A 25 9.69 -7.32 -7.48
CA VAL A 25 10.54 -8.50 -7.35
C VAL A 25 10.81 -8.84 -5.88
N SER A 26 11.18 -7.83 -5.08
CA SER A 26 11.46 -8.03 -3.66
C SER A 26 10.19 -8.38 -2.86
N GLY A 27 9.04 -7.82 -3.23
CA GLY A 27 7.76 -8.10 -2.59
C GLY A 27 7.39 -9.58 -2.63
N GLY A 28 7.49 -10.22 -3.80
CA GLY A 28 7.27 -11.65 -3.92
C GLY A 28 8.19 -12.46 -3.00
N ALA A 29 9.49 -12.16 -3.03
CA ALA A 29 10.47 -12.82 -2.17
C ALA A 29 10.22 -12.58 -0.66
N LEU A 30 9.68 -11.42 -0.29
CA LEU A 30 9.31 -11.14 1.10
C LEU A 30 8.12 -12.01 1.54
N PHE A 31 7.07 -12.14 0.71
CA PHE A 31 5.94 -13.02 1.02
C PHE A 31 6.40 -14.46 1.22
N ASP A 32 7.28 -14.97 0.37
CA ASP A 32 7.79 -16.33 0.46
C ASP A 32 8.70 -16.56 1.69
N LYS A 33 9.55 -15.58 2.06
CA LYS A 33 10.55 -15.74 3.11
C LYS A 33 10.04 -15.44 4.51
N ILE A 34 9.25 -14.39 4.68
CA ILE A 34 8.84 -13.88 6.00
C ILE A 34 7.32 -13.94 6.23
N GLY A 35 6.56 -14.35 5.20
CA GLY A 35 5.12 -14.54 5.25
C GLY A 35 4.32 -13.23 5.16
N THR A 36 3.01 -13.38 5.00
CA THR A 36 2.08 -12.30 4.70
C THR A 36 2.05 -11.23 5.79
N LEU A 37 1.96 -11.61 7.06
CA LEU A 37 1.78 -10.64 8.15
C LEU A 37 2.97 -9.68 8.27
N LYS A 38 4.19 -10.21 8.27
CA LYS A 38 5.41 -9.39 8.39
C LYS A 38 5.61 -8.52 7.15
N THR A 39 5.37 -9.07 5.96
CA THR A 39 5.48 -8.33 4.69
C THR A 39 4.49 -7.17 4.65
N MET A 40 3.25 -7.36 5.08
CA MET A 40 2.25 -6.28 5.15
C MET A 40 2.59 -5.25 6.24
N THR A 41 3.24 -5.63 7.33
CA THR A 41 3.75 -4.68 8.32
C THR A 41 4.84 -3.78 7.73
N ILE A 42 5.77 -4.34 6.97
CA ILE A 42 6.80 -3.56 6.24
C ILE A 42 6.13 -2.62 5.24
N SER A 43 5.13 -3.10 4.53
CA SER A 43 4.33 -2.28 3.60
C SER A 43 3.69 -1.08 4.30
N MET A 44 3.08 -1.28 5.47
CA MET A 44 2.50 -0.20 6.27
C MET A 44 3.54 0.87 6.62
N LEU A 45 4.73 0.45 7.05
CA LEU A 45 5.82 1.37 7.40
C LEU A 45 6.30 2.15 6.17
N LEU A 46 6.53 1.47 5.03
CA LEU A 46 6.93 2.12 3.78
C LEU A 46 5.88 3.13 3.29
N GLN A 47 4.61 2.76 3.37
CA GLN A 47 3.51 3.65 3.00
C GLN A 47 3.44 4.88 3.93
N GLY A 48 3.61 4.67 5.23
CA GLY A 48 3.67 5.76 6.21
C GLY A 48 4.83 6.73 5.92
N VAL A 49 6.03 6.20 5.70
CA VAL A 49 7.21 7.00 5.32
C VAL A 49 6.96 7.79 4.05
N ALA A 50 6.38 7.18 3.03
CA ALA A 50 6.06 7.84 1.77
C ALA A 50 5.11 9.04 1.98
N ILE A 51 4.01 8.85 2.71
CA ILE A 51 3.04 9.92 2.95
C ILE A 51 3.64 11.03 3.83
N VAL A 52 4.40 10.68 4.87
CA VAL A 52 5.09 11.67 5.70
C VAL A 52 6.09 12.48 4.88
N ALA A 53 6.87 11.84 4.01
CA ALA A 53 7.77 12.53 3.09
C ALA A 53 7.01 13.51 2.18
N LEU A 54 5.81 13.12 1.71
CA LEU A 54 4.98 13.96 0.87
C LEU A 54 4.40 15.19 1.62
N ILE A 55 4.00 15.02 2.89
CA ILE A 55 3.52 16.12 3.74
C ILE A 55 4.61 17.19 3.91
N PHE A 56 5.85 16.78 4.10
CA PHE A 56 6.96 17.70 4.31
C PHE A 56 7.66 18.14 3.01
N CYS A 57 7.31 17.59 1.87
CA CYS A 57 7.91 17.89 0.56
C CYS A 57 7.82 19.39 0.20
N ALA A 58 6.76 20.09 0.61
CA ALA A 58 6.60 21.52 0.39
C ALA A 58 7.70 22.36 1.08
N LYS A 59 8.24 21.87 2.21
CA LYS A 59 9.32 22.54 2.95
C LYS A 59 10.70 22.09 2.50
N VAL A 60 10.83 20.83 2.14
CA VAL A 60 12.09 20.19 1.76
C VAL A 60 11.87 19.38 0.47
N PRO A 61 12.09 19.97 -0.73
CA PRO A 61 11.85 19.32 -2.01
C PRO A 61 12.57 17.99 -2.22
N ALA A 62 13.73 17.80 -1.54
CA ALA A 62 14.46 16.53 -1.57
C ALA A 62 13.65 15.33 -1.04
N LEU A 63 12.65 15.57 -0.18
CA LEU A 63 11.75 14.51 0.31
C LEU A 63 10.87 13.92 -0.78
N ALA A 64 10.73 14.57 -1.94
CA ALA A 64 10.06 13.98 -3.10
C ALA A 64 10.80 12.73 -3.62
N PHE A 65 12.13 12.68 -3.50
CA PHE A 65 12.89 11.46 -3.82
C PHE A 65 12.61 10.35 -2.81
N LEU A 66 12.57 10.67 -1.52
CA LEU A 66 12.22 9.70 -0.49
C LEU A 66 10.82 9.13 -0.70
N PHE A 67 9.84 9.98 -1.05
CA PHE A 67 8.51 9.54 -1.45
C PHE A 67 8.56 8.58 -2.65
N SER A 68 9.26 8.96 -3.73
CA SER A 68 9.36 8.14 -4.96
C SER A 68 9.99 6.78 -4.68
N ILE A 69 11.01 6.72 -3.84
CA ILE A 69 11.68 5.48 -3.43
C ILE A 69 10.78 4.62 -2.55
N ALA A 70 10.25 5.16 -1.47
CA ALA A 70 9.45 4.41 -0.50
C ALA A 70 8.14 3.91 -1.12
N TYR A 71 7.46 4.76 -1.90
CA TYR A 71 6.22 4.41 -2.57
C TYR A 71 6.44 3.41 -3.71
N GLY A 72 7.53 3.56 -4.48
CA GLY A 72 7.93 2.62 -5.51
C GLY A 72 8.26 1.24 -4.93
N LEU A 73 9.07 1.18 -3.86
CA LEU A 73 9.33 -0.08 -3.17
C LEU A 73 8.07 -0.76 -2.64
N ASN A 74 7.05 0.01 -2.25
CA ASN A 74 5.80 -0.50 -1.71
C ASN A 74 4.78 -0.95 -2.75
N VAL A 75 5.09 -0.90 -4.04
CA VAL A 75 4.15 -1.24 -5.13
C VAL A 75 3.57 -2.66 -5.01
N TYR A 76 4.34 -3.59 -4.44
CA TYR A 76 3.88 -4.97 -4.23
C TYR A 76 2.64 -5.07 -3.34
N SER A 77 2.40 -4.11 -2.46
CA SER A 77 1.28 -4.14 -1.52
C SER A 77 -0.09 -4.06 -2.18
N TYR A 78 -0.18 -3.45 -3.35
CA TYR A 78 -1.42 -3.38 -4.12
C TYR A 78 -1.38 -4.17 -5.44
N MET A 79 -0.20 -4.52 -5.93
CA MET A 79 -0.05 -5.35 -7.13
C MET A 79 -0.08 -6.84 -6.80
N SER A 80 0.82 -7.30 -5.94
CA SER A 80 1.07 -8.72 -5.66
C SER A 80 0.39 -9.22 -4.39
N ALA A 81 0.31 -8.41 -3.34
CA ALA A 81 -0.22 -8.80 -2.04
C ALA A 81 -1.64 -9.42 -2.09
N PRO A 82 -2.61 -8.90 -2.87
CA PRO A 82 -3.94 -9.49 -2.93
C PRO A 82 -3.94 -10.97 -3.35
N ALA A 83 -3.05 -11.35 -4.27
CA ALA A 83 -2.93 -12.74 -4.72
C ALA A 83 -2.28 -13.63 -3.65
N PHE A 84 -1.18 -13.15 -3.03
CA PHE A 84 -0.52 -13.87 -1.94
C PHE A 84 -1.46 -14.03 -0.74
N MET A 85 -2.17 -12.97 -0.35
CA MET A 85 -3.12 -13.01 0.76
C MET A 85 -4.28 -13.98 0.50
N ALA A 86 -4.85 -13.97 -0.70
CA ALA A 86 -5.92 -14.91 -1.05
C ALA A 86 -5.47 -16.36 -0.93
N THR A 87 -4.22 -16.66 -1.29
CA THR A 87 -3.67 -18.02 -1.24
C THR A 87 -3.22 -18.43 0.15
N ASP A 88 -2.54 -17.52 0.87
CA ASP A 88 -1.93 -17.80 2.19
C ASP A 88 -2.97 -17.84 3.32
N VAL A 89 -4.03 -17.02 3.22
CA VAL A 89 -5.05 -16.90 4.27
C VAL A 89 -6.22 -17.86 4.04
N PHE A 90 -6.64 -18.06 2.79
CA PHE A 90 -7.85 -18.82 2.46
C PHE A 90 -7.57 -20.14 1.71
N GLY A 91 -6.30 -20.44 1.42
CA GLY A 91 -5.89 -21.64 0.72
C GLY A 91 -6.09 -21.59 -0.80
N LYS A 92 -5.46 -22.56 -1.50
CA LYS A 92 -5.41 -22.57 -2.97
C LYS A 92 -6.78 -22.81 -3.64
N LYS A 93 -7.68 -23.56 -2.99
CA LYS A 93 -8.95 -24.00 -3.58
C LYS A 93 -9.90 -22.82 -3.86
N GLU A 94 -9.99 -21.87 -2.93
CA GLU A 94 -10.90 -20.71 -3.02
C GLU A 94 -10.18 -19.42 -3.45
N SER A 95 -8.87 -19.45 -3.62
CA SER A 95 -8.03 -18.26 -3.84
C SER A 95 -8.47 -17.42 -5.03
N SER A 96 -8.86 -18.02 -6.16
CA SER A 96 -9.27 -17.29 -7.36
C SER A 96 -10.55 -16.47 -7.15
N LYS A 97 -11.54 -17.04 -6.45
CA LYS A 97 -12.80 -16.37 -6.15
C LYS A 97 -12.60 -15.21 -5.18
N ILE A 98 -11.81 -15.44 -4.14
CA ILE A 98 -11.49 -14.45 -3.11
C ILE A 98 -10.65 -13.32 -3.72
N PHE A 99 -9.66 -13.64 -4.55
CA PHE A 99 -8.87 -12.65 -5.28
C PHE A 99 -9.75 -11.74 -6.15
N GLY A 100 -10.72 -12.31 -6.88
CA GLY A 100 -11.68 -11.53 -7.66
C GLY A 100 -12.48 -10.55 -6.80
N THR A 101 -12.97 -10.99 -5.64
CA THR A 101 -13.69 -10.14 -4.69
C THR A 101 -12.82 -9.02 -4.14
N ILE A 102 -11.58 -9.33 -3.74
CA ILE A 102 -10.61 -8.33 -3.27
C ILE A 102 -10.35 -7.28 -4.37
N ARG A 103 -10.17 -7.71 -5.61
CA ARG A 103 -9.95 -6.80 -6.76
C ARG A 103 -11.15 -5.92 -7.05
N LEU A 104 -12.36 -6.44 -6.92
CA LEU A 104 -13.59 -5.64 -7.06
C LEU A 104 -13.67 -4.54 -6.01
N LEU A 105 -13.46 -4.88 -4.73
CA LEU A 105 -13.46 -3.92 -3.65
C LEU A 105 -12.35 -2.87 -3.81
N PHE A 106 -11.17 -3.30 -4.28
CA PHE A 106 -10.07 -2.40 -4.59
C PHE A 106 -10.44 -1.40 -5.70
N ALA A 107 -11.06 -1.87 -6.78
CA ALA A 107 -11.50 -1.01 -7.88
C ALA A 107 -12.54 0.03 -7.43
N LEU A 108 -13.50 -0.36 -6.60
CA LEU A 108 -14.47 0.55 -6.00
C LEU A 108 -13.77 1.58 -5.10
N GLY A 109 -12.86 1.13 -4.23
CA GLY A 109 -12.07 2.03 -3.39
C GLY A 109 -11.25 3.03 -4.21
N TYR A 110 -10.69 2.61 -5.34
CA TYR A 110 -9.94 3.48 -6.24
C TYR A 110 -10.83 4.54 -6.91
N ALA A 111 -12.01 4.12 -7.40
CA ALA A 111 -12.96 5.01 -8.05
C ALA A 111 -13.48 6.10 -7.09
N PHE A 112 -13.93 5.72 -5.90
CA PHE A 112 -14.44 6.69 -4.92
C PHE A 112 -13.32 7.46 -4.22
N GLY A 113 -12.20 6.83 -3.94
CA GLY A 113 -11.07 7.42 -3.21
C GLY A 113 -10.46 8.60 -3.95
N SER A 114 -10.27 8.51 -5.26
CA SER A 114 -9.74 9.61 -6.08
C SER A 114 -10.63 10.84 -6.03
N THR A 115 -11.95 10.64 -6.14
CA THR A 115 -12.94 11.72 -6.06
C THR A 115 -12.96 12.38 -4.68
N LEU A 116 -12.95 11.57 -3.60
CA LEU A 116 -12.94 12.09 -2.23
C LEU A 116 -11.66 12.89 -1.94
N VAL A 117 -10.50 12.41 -2.37
CA VAL A 117 -9.24 13.15 -2.22
C VAL A 117 -9.29 14.47 -2.99
N GLY A 118 -9.79 14.47 -4.24
CA GLY A 118 -9.98 15.70 -5.02
C GLY A 118 -10.85 16.71 -4.28
N MET A 119 -12.00 16.29 -3.75
CA MET A 119 -12.91 17.17 -2.99
C MET A 119 -12.24 17.74 -1.71
N ILE A 120 -11.39 16.97 -1.04
CA ILE A 120 -10.65 17.46 0.13
C ILE A 120 -9.61 18.49 -0.29
N VAL A 121 -8.87 18.21 -1.37
CA VAL A 121 -7.86 19.13 -1.92
C VAL A 121 -8.49 20.46 -2.31
N ASP A 122 -9.64 20.44 -2.98
CA ASP A 122 -10.34 21.64 -3.41
C ASP A 122 -10.84 22.52 -2.25
N LYS A 123 -11.23 21.88 -1.12
CA LYS A 123 -11.79 22.61 0.03
C LYS A 123 -10.74 23.06 1.04
N VAL A 124 -9.75 22.22 1.32
CA VAL A 124 -8.81 22.44 2.45
C VAL A 124 -7.33 22.31 2.04
N GLY A 125 -7.06 22.03 0.77
CA GLY A 125 -5.71 21.94 0.23
C GLY A 125 -5.02 20.59 0.40
N PHE A 126 -3.88 20.43 -0.27
CA PHE A 126 -3.10 19.19 -0.32
C PHE A 126 -2.59 18.73 1.06
N GLY A 127 -2.18 19.67 1.94
CA GLY A 127 -1.65 19.32 3.25
C GLY A 127 -2.66 18.54 4.11
N ALA A 128 -3.92 19.00 4.15
CA ALA A 128 -4.99 18.32 4.87
C ALA A 128 -5.32 16.96 4.21
N ALA A 129 -5.34 16.89 2.88
CA ALA A 129 -5.59 15.65 2.17
C ALA A 129 -4.57 14.56 2.53
N TRP A 130 -3.27 14.90 2.60
CA TRP A 130 -2.23 13.94 2.99
C TRP A 130 -2.35 13.48 4.43
N ILE A 131 -2.75 14.34 5.37
CA ILE A 131 -2.99 13.96 6.76
C ILE A 131 -4.18 12.99 6.86
N VAL A 132 -5.27 13.26 6.16
CA VAL A 132 -6.43 12.34 6.10
C VAL A 132 -6.03 11.00 5.49
N MET A 133 -5.27 11.00 4.39
CA MET A 133 -4.77 9.76 3.77
C MET A 133 -3.87 8.96 4.72
N LEU A 134 -2.99 9.63 5.47
CA LEU A 134 -2.16 8.96 6.49
C LEU A 134 -3.02 8.28 7.54
N GLY A 135 -4.05 8.96 8.04
CA GLY A 135 -5.03 8.37 8.98
C GLY A 135 -5.74 7.15 8.38
N CYS A 136 -6.22 7.24 7.14
CA CYS A 136 -6.85 6.12 6.45
C CYS A 136 -5.89 4.93 6.27
N VAL A 137 -4.63 5.19 5.94
CA VAL A 137 -3.60 4.14 5.82
C VAL A 137 -3.38 3.44 7.16
N VAL A 138 -3.18 4.19 8.24
CA VAL A 138 -2.96 3.59 9.57
C VAL A 138 -4.16 2.75 9.99
N VAL A 139 -5.38 3.28 9.86
CA VAL A 139 -6.60 2.53 10.22
C VAL A 139 -6.78 1.31 9.30
N GLY A 140 -6.64 1.48 7.98
CA GLY A 140 -6.81 0.40 7.02
C GLY A 140 -5.83 -0.75 7.23
N TYR A 141 -4.55 -0.45 7.42
CA TYR A 141 -3.54 -1.48 7.68
C TYR A 141 -3.69 -2.15 9.05
N THR A 142 -4.05 -1.42 10.11
CA THR A 142 -4.29 -2.02 11.43
C THR A 142 -5.47 -2.99 11.40
N LEU A 143 -6.56 -2.63 10.73
CA LEU A 143 -7.70 -3.52 10.51
C LEU A 143 -7.32 -4.74 9.67
N LEU A 144 -6.55 -4.54 8.61
CA LEU A 144 -6.08 -5.62 7.74
C LEU A 144 -5.20 -6.61 8.51
N LEU A 145 -4.19 -6.12 9.24
CA LEU A 145 -3.28 -6.96 10.01
C LEU A 145 -4.02 -7.73 11.12
N GLY A 146 -4.95 -7.07 11.80
CA GLY A 146 -5.81 -7.71 12.81
C GLY A 146 -6.68 -8.81 12.21
N SER A 147 -7.26 -8.57 11.03
CA SER A 147 -8.09 -9.55 10.31
C SER A 147 -7.27 -10.77 9.86
N ILE A 148 -6.08 -10.55 9.28
CA ILE A 148 -5.19 -11.65 8.87
C ILE A 148 -4.81 -12.52 10.07
N LYS A 149 -4.46 -11.90 11.21
CA LYS A 149 -4.09 -12.62 12.42
C LYS A 149 -5.27 -13.48 12.92
N LYS A 150 -6.44 -12.90 13.04
CA LYS A 150 -7.65 -13.58 13.52
C LYS A 150 -8.06 -14.75 12.63
N VAL A 151 -8.02 -14.56 11.30
CA VAL A 151 -8.35 -15.64 10.35
C VAL A 151 -7.34 -16.78 10.44
N LYS A 152 -6.03 -16.48 10.53
CA LYS A 152 -5.00 -17.54 10.70
C LYS A 152 -5.17 -18.32 12.00
N GLU A 153 -5.53 -17.66 13.09
CA GLU A 153 -5.81 -18.32 14.38
C GLU A 153 -7.02 -19.27 14.25
N GLN A 154 -8.11 -18.83 13.63
CA GLN A 154 -9.30 -19.68 13.43
C GLN A 154 -9.04 -20.89 12.55
N TYR A 155 -8.22 -20.76 11.49
CA TYR A 155 -7.86 -21.91 10.64
C TYR A 155 -6.94 -22.89 11.38
N ALA A 156 -6.02 -22.41 12.21
CA ALA A 156 -5.15 -23.27 13.02
C ALA A 156 -5.95 -24.06 14.07
N GLU A 157 -6.98 -23.48 14.66
CA GLU A 157 -7.86 -24.18 15.60
C GLU A 157 -8.67 -25.28 14.91
N MET A 158 -9.18 -25.03 13.69
CA MET A 158 -9.93 -26.03 12.91
C MET A 158 -9.07 -27.22 12.45
N GLU A 159 -7.77 -27.02 12.19
CA GLU A 159 -6.85 -28.11 11.82
C GLU A 159 -6.49 -29.02 13.02
N VAL A 160 -6.64 -28.53 14.25
CA VAL A 160 -6.36 -29.32 15.47
C VAL A 160 -7.57 -30.19 15.87
N GLU A 161 -8.78 -29.87 15.40
CA GLU A 161 -10.00 -30.63 15.70
C GLU A 161 -10.27 -31.81 14.73
N ILE A 162 -9.43 -31.99 13.70
CA ILE A 162 -9.50 -33.10 12.72
C ILE A 162 -8.40 -34.10 12.98
#